data_a4210edd45d3b61959fc4f7970532316
#
_entry.id   a4210edd45d3b61959fc4f7970532316
#
_cell.length_a   1.000
_cell.length_b   1.000
_cell.length_c   1.000
_cell.angle_alpha   90.00
_cell.angle_beta   90.00
_cell.angle_gamma   90.00
#
_symmetry.space_group_name_H-M   'P 1'
#
loop_
_entity.id
_entity.type
_entity.pdbx_description
1 polymer ?
#
loop_
_entity_poly.entity_id
_entity_poly.type
_entity_poly.pdbx_seq_one_letter_code
_entity_poly.pdbx_strand_id
1 'polypeptide(L)'
;MDETYIKIKGRWHYLYRAIDADGLTLDIWLRKKRDTQSAYAFLKRLHKQFGEPKAIVTDKAPSLCSAFRKLQSVGLYTKTEHQTVKYLNNLIEQDHRPIKRRNKFYQSLRTASSTIKGMETLQGIYKKEPKKWNALRFFGVY
;
A
#
# COMPACT_ATOMS: atom_id res chain seq x y z
N MET A 1 5.54 -3.67 0.33
CA MET A 1 4.15 -3.59 0.77
C MET A 1 4.14 -3.60 2.28
N ASP A 2 3.50 -2.65 2.88
CA ASP A 2 3.45 -2.53 4.34
C ASP A 2 2.05 -2.10 4.77
N GLU A 3 1.65 -2.50 5.96
CA GLU A 3 0.38 -2.16 6.57
C GLU A 3 0.62 -1.21 7.72
N THR A 4 -0.06 -0.09 7.75
CA THR A 4 -0.02 0.79 8.91
C THR A 4 -1.38 0.91 9.57
N TYR A 5 -1.36 1.28 10.83
CA TYR A 5 -2.56 1.43 11.66
C TYR A 5 -2.97 2.89 11.74
N ILE A 6 -4.26 3.14 11.61
CA ILE A 6 -4.86 4.46 11.78
C ILE A 6 -6.01 4.36 12.76
N LYS A 7 -6.08 5.29 13.71
CA LYS A 7 -7.21 5.43 14.61
C LYS A 7 -8.30 6.31 14.00
N ILE A 8 -9.52 5.79 13.95
CA ILE A 8 -10.70 6.53 13.55
C ILE A 8 -11.74 6.38 14.65
N LYS A 9 -12.12 7.47 15.31
CA LYS A 9 -13.01 7.47 16.48
C LYS A 9 -12.60 6.44 17.54
N GLY A 10 -11.30 6.36 17.85
CA GLY A 10 -10.75 5.44 18.83
C GLY A 10 -10.64 3.98 18.40
N ARG A 11 -11.09 3.62 17.19
CA ARG A 11 -11.00 2.27 16.65
C ARG A 11 -9.86 2.16 15.65
N TRP A 12 -9.10 1.07 15.70
CA TRP A 12 -8.02 0.79 14.78
C TRP A 12 -8.56 0.38 13.40
N HIS A 13 -7.98 0.99 12.37
CA HIS A 13 -8.18 0.66 10.96
C HIS A 13 -6.82 0.43 10.32
N TYR A 14 -6.82 -0.21 9.16
CA TYR A 14 -5.60 -0.62 8.47
C TYR A 14 -5.49 0.07 7.13
N LEU A 15 -4.36 0.71 6.88
CA LEU A 15 -4.05 1.38 5.63
C LEU A 15 -3.12 0.50 4.80
N TYR A 16 -3.60 0.11 3.63
CA TYR A 16 -2.79 -0.49 2.58
C TYR A 16 -2.29 0.61 1.65
N ARG A 17 -1.02 0.58 1.31
CA ARG A 17 -0.39 1.55 0.44
C ARG A 17 0.54 0.87 -0.54
N ALA A 18 0.47 1.25 -1.81
CA ALA A 18 1.39 0.86 -2.85
C ALA A 18 2.17 2.07 -3.35
N ILE A 19 3.47 1.94 -3.43
CA ILE A 19 4.36 2.95 -4.00
C ILE A 19 5.17 2.34 -5.14
N ASP A 20 5.61 3.19 -6.06
CA ASP A 20 6.53 2.80 -7.11
C ASP A 20 8.01 2.84 -6.66
N ALA A 21 8.93 2.54 -7.58
CA ALA A 21 10.35 2.54 -7.31
C ALA A 21 10.91 3.94 -6.96
N ASP A 22 10.25 4.99 -7.39
CA ASP A 22 10.62 6.38 -7.11
C ASP A 22 9.97 6.90 -5.81
N GLY A 23 9.22 6.04 -5.09
CA GLY A 23 8.54 6.37 -3.84
C GLY A 23 7.21 7.12 -4.02
N LEU A 24 6.67 7.17 -5.25
CA LEU A 24 5.38 7.79 -5.50
C LEU A 24 4.24 6.83 -5.20
N THR A 25 3.19 7.34 -4.59
CA THR A 25 2.03 6.54 -4.22
C THR A 25 1.22 6.18 -5.46
N LEU A 26 1.03 4.89 -5.69
CA LEU A 26 0.20 4.33 -6.75
C LEU A 26 -1.26 4.24 -6.32
N ASP A 27 -1.49 3.66 -5.15
CA ASP A 27 -2.82 3.52 -4.58
C ASP A 27 -2.76 3.39 -3.07
N ILE A 28 -3.83 3.82 -2.42
CA ILE A 28 -4.04 3.63 -0.98
C ILE A 28 -5.46 3.13 -0.73
N TRP A 29 -5.59 2.26 0.26
CA TRP A 29 -6.88 1.70 0.64
C TRP A 29 -6.99 1.49 2.15
N LEU A 30 -8.03 2.05 2.72
CA LEU A 30 -8.31 1.97 4.15
C LEU A 30 -9.35 0.90 4.42
N ARG A 31 -9.04 -0.04 5.32
CA ARG A 31 -9.89 -1.18 5.67
C ARG A 31 -10.10 -1.30 7.16
N LYS A 32 -11.24 -1.87 7.56
CA LYS A 32 -11.57 -2.13 8.97
C LYS A 32 -10.85 -3.34 9.54
N LYS A 33 -10.47 -4.30 8.71
CA LYS A 33 -9.84 -5.56 9.12
C LYS A 33 -8.48 -5.74 8.46
N ARG A 34 -7.60 -6.37 9.21
CA ARG A 34 -6.31 -6.85 8.71
C ARG A 34 -6.43 -8.35 8.46
N ASP A 35 -6.73 -8.73 7.26
CA ASP A 35 -6.88 -10.13 6.88
C ASP A 35 -6.33 -10.40 5.47
N THR A 36 -6.15 -11.68 5.16
CA THR A 36 -5.71 -12.13 3.85
C THR A 36 -6.66 -11.67 2.74
N GLN A 37 -7.95 -11.57 3.02
CA GLN A 37 -8.96 -11.15 2.06
C GLN A 37 -8.81 -9.66 1.68
N SER A 38 -8.53 -8.80 2.65
CA SER A 38 -8.26 -7.38 2.39
C SER A 38 -6.99 -7.19 1.58
N ALA A 39 -5.92 -7.90 1.92
CA ALA A 39 -4.67 -7.90 1.16
C ALA A 39 -4.87 -8.43 -0.27
N TYR A 40 -5.62 -9.53 -0.43
CA TYR A 40 -5.97 -10.10 -1.73
C TYR A 40 -6.73 -9.09 -2.59
N ALA A 41 -7.77 -8.47 -2.05
CA ALA A 41 -8.58 -7.49 -2.78
C ALA A 41 -7.76 -6.26 -3.19
N PHE A 42 -6.84 -5.80 -2.34
CA PHE A 42 -5.97 -4.68 -2.67
C PHE A 42 -4.96 -5.02 -3.78
N LEU A 43 -4.29 -6.15 -3.69
CA LEU A 43 -3.36 -6.62 -4.73
C LEU A 43 -4.09 -6.86 -6.07
N LYS A 44 -5.28 -7.44 -6.04
CA LYS A 44 -6.12 -7.62 -7.23
C LYS A 44 -6.50 -6.27 -7.87
N ARG A 45 -6.82 -5.27 -7.04
CA ARG A 45 -7.09 -3.91 -7.49
C ARG A 45 -5.88 -3.28 -8.17
N LEU A 46 -4.69 -3.41 -7.58
CA LEU A 46 -3.44 -2.93 -8.18
C LEU A 46 -3.16 -3.58 -9.53
N HIS A 47 -3.33 -4.89 -9.62
CA HIS A 47 -3.17 -5.62 -10.89
C HIS A 47 -4.13 -5.11 -11.97
N LYS A 48 -5.40 -4.86 -11.61
CA LYS A 48 -6.40 -4.33 -12.54
C LYS A 48 -6.04 -2.94 -13.06
N GLN A 49 -5.47 -2.08 -12.20
CA GLN A 49 -5.15 -0.69 -12.55
C GLN A 49 -3.83 -0.54 -13.29
N PHE A 50 -2.84 -1.31 -12.92
CA PHE A 50 -1.44 -1.12 -13.36
C PHE A 50 -0.85 -2.32 -14.09
N GLY A 51 -1.53 -3.44 -14.11
CA GLY A 51 -1.03 -4.69 -14.73
C GLY A 51 -0.06 -5.45 -13.83
N GLU A 52 0.80 -6.24 -14.44
CA GLU A 52 1.74 -7.12 -13.75
C GLU A 52 3.15 -6.50 -13.70
N PRO A 53 3.67 -6.17 -12.49
CA PRO A 53 5.03 -5.66 -12.34
C PRO A 53 6.07 -6.79 -12.41
N LYS A 54 7.33 -6.42 -12.63
CA LYS A 54 8.45 -7.39 -12.59
C LYS A 54 8.66 -7.95 -11.18
N ALA A 55 8.56 -7.10 -10.17
CA ALA A 55 8.73 -7.50 -8.77
C ALA A 55 7.79 -6.72 -7.85
N ILE A 56 7.33 -7.38 -6.80
CA ILE A 56 6.62 -6.76 -5.67
C ILE A 56 7.45 -6.99 -4.41
N VAL A 57 7.75 -5.91 -3.70
CA VAL A 57 8.40 -5.97 -2.40
C VAL A 57 7.35 -5.77 -1.31
N THR A 58 7.28 -6.67 -0.36
CA THR A 58 6.37 -6.58 0.79
C THR A 58 7.16 -6.77 2.09
N ASP A 59 6.55 -6.36 3.21
CA ASP A 59 6.99 -6.85 4.50
C ASP A 59 6.71 -8.37 4.64
N LYS A 60 7.18 -8.96 5.72
CA LYS A 60 6.97 -10.39 6.00
C LYS A 60 5.57 -10.71 6.57
N ALA A 61 4.59 -9.83 6.40
CA ALA A 61 3.25 -10.06 6.93
C ALA A 61 2.62 -11.33 6.32
N PRO A 62 2.18 -12.29 7.15
CA PRO A 62 1.61 -13.56 6.66
C PRO A 62 0.40 -13.36 5.77
N SER A 63 -0.42 -12.33 6.05
CA SER A 63 -1.61 -11.99 5.26
C SER A 63 -1.27 -11.63 3.81
N LEU A 64 -0.20 -10.85 3.61
CA LEU A 64 0.28 -10.44 2.30
C LEU A 64 0.88 -11.61 1.52
N CYS A 65 1.71 -12.41 2.17
CA CYS A 65 2.30 -13.61 1.55
C CYS A 65 1.22 -14.60 1.10
N SER A 66 0.22 -14.83 1.96
CA SER A 66 -0.91 -15.72 1.64
C SER A 66 -1.77 -15.17 0.51
N ALA A 67 -2.06 -13.86 0.52
CA ALA A 67 -2.82 -13.20 -0.54
C ALA A 67 -2.11 -13.27 -1.89
N PHE A 68 -0.81 -13.02 -1.90
CA PHE A 68 0.01 -13.09 -3.11
C PHE A 68 0.03 -14.50 -3.72
N ARG A 69 0.24 -15.53 -2.90
CA ARG A 69 0.19 -16.94 -3.34
C ARG A 69 -1.18 -17.32 -3.93
N LYS A 70 -2.27 -16.86 -3.30
CA LYS A 70 -3.62 -17.09 -3.83
C LYS A 70 -3.83 -16.42 -5.19
N LEU A 71 -3.32 -15.21 -5.38
CA LEU A 71 -3.39 -14.52 -6.67
C LEU A 71 -2.59 -15.24 -7.75
N GLN A 72 -1.41 -15.74 -7.43
CA GLN A 72 -0.63 -16.56 -8.35
C GLN A 72 -1.37 -17.84 -8.74
N SER A 73 -2.07 -18.48 -7.81
CA SER A 73 -2.85 -19.69 -8.09
C SER A 73 -4.02 -19.46 -9.05
N VAL A 74 -4.55 -18.26 -9.11
CA VAL A 74 -5.64 -17.88 -10.05
C VAL A 74 -5.12 -17.25 -11.34
N GLY A 75 -3.80 -17.25 -11.58
CA GLY A 75 -3.19 -16.77 -12.81
C GLY A 75 -2.85 -15.29 -12.85
N LEU A 76 -2.89 -14.58 -11.72
CA LEU A 76 -2.43 -13.20 -11.57
C LEU A 76 -1.02 -13.16 -10.98
N TYR A 77 -0.22 -12.17 -11.36
CA TYR A 77 1.18 -12.04 -10.90
C TYR A 77 2.06 -13.26 -11.19
N THR A 78 1.80 -13.95 -12.29
CA THR A 78 2.50 -15.21 -12.64
C THR A 78 3.97 -15.01 -12.98
N LYS A 79 4.31 -13.84 -13.52
CA LYS A 79 5.68 -13.44 -13.89
C LYS A 79 6.32 -12.49 -12.89
N THR A 80 5.63 -12.17 -11.80
CA THR A 80 6.08 -11.22 -10.78
C THR A 80 6.90 -11.94 -9.72
N GLU A 81 8.10 -11.45 -9.47
CA GLU A 81 8.93 -11.90 -8.34
C GLU A 81 8.40 -11.27 -7.04
N HIS A 82 8.16 -12.10 -6.03
CA HIS A 82 7.78 -11.64 -4.70
C HIS A 82 9.00 -11.60 -3.78
N GLN A 83 9.43 -10.40 -3.42
CA GLN A 83 10.55 -10.18 -2.50
C GLN A 83 10.02 -9.70 -1.15
N THR A 84 10.50 -10.32 -0.06
CA THR A 84 10.18 -9.91 1.30
C THR A 84 11.41 -9.31 1.96
N VAL A 85 11.39 -8.03 2.27
CA VAL A 85 12.55 -7.32 2.84
C VAL A 85 12.16 -6.60 4.13
N LYS A 86 12.88 -6.90 5.21
CA LYS A 86 12.60 -6.33 6.53
C LYS A 86 13.04 -4.86 6.69
N TYR A 87 13.98 -4.37 5.89
CA TYR A 87 14.68 -3.09 6.13
C TYR A 87 14.37 -1.95 5.14
N LEU A 88 13.55 -2.17 4.13
CA LEU A 88 13.17 -1.10 3.19
C LEU A 88 12.08 -0.15 3.74
N ASN A 89 11.61 -0.42 4.95
CA ASN A 89 10.52 0.31 5.58
C ASN A 89 10.92 1.69 6.13
N ASN A 90 12.20 2.00 6.29
CA ASN A 90 12.62 3.24 6.94
C ASN A 90 12.25 4.52 6.16
N LEU A 91 12.36 4.49 4.84
CA LEU A 91 11.94 5.61 3.98
C LEU A 91 10.43 5.85 4.03
N ILE A 92 9.72 4.81 4.23
CA ILE A 92 8.28 4.71 4.18
C ILE A 92 7.67 5.06 5.53
N GLU A 93 8.32 4.73 6.63
CA GLU A 93 7.92 5.19 7.97
C GLU A 93 7.95 6.73 8.10
N GLN A 94 8.86 7.40 7.39
CA GLN A 94 8.89 8.86 7.38
C GLN A 94 7.62 9.45 6.74
N ASP A 95 7.12 8.84 5.68
CA ASP A 95 5.89 9.27 5.00
C ASP A 95 4.62 9.00 5.83
N HIS A 96 4.68 8.08 6.81
CA HIS A 96 3.54 7.80 7.70
C HIS A 96 3.39 8.77 8.87
N ARG A 97 4.45 9.44 9.27
CA ARG A 97 4.40 10.36 10.42
C ARG A 97 3.30 11.41 10.30
N PRO A 98 3.12 12.10 9.15
CA PRO A 98 2.04 13.06 8.99
C PRO A 98 0.65 12.44 9.13
N ILE A 99 0.46 11.23 8.57
CA ILE A 99 -0.82 10.51 8.61
C ILE A 99 -1.16 10.12 10.06
N LYS A 100 -0.20 9.55 10.79
CA LYS A 100 -0.37 9.15 12.20
C LYS A 100 -0.61 10.34 13.13
N ARG A 101 0.02 11.49 12.87
CA ARG A 101 -0.20 12.73 13.66
C ARG A 101 -1.66 13.20 13.60
N ARG A 102 -2.39 12.88 12.53
CA ARG A 102 -3.79 13.25 12.34
C ARG A 102 -4.79 12.24 12.91
N ASN A 103 -4.35 11.18 13.58
CA ASN A 103 -5.24 10.18 14.19
C ASN A 103 -6.32 10.78 15.10
N LYS A 104 -6.02 11.89 15.77
CA LYS A 104 -6.97 12.62 16.64
C LYS A 104 -8.16 13.22 15.88
N PHE A 105 -8.00 13.51 14.60
CA PHE A 105 -8.94 14.25 13.78
C PHE A 105 -9.80 13.39 12.86
N TYR A 106 -9.47 12.10 12.72
CA TYR A 106 -10.25 11.20 11.85
C TYR A 106 -11.58 10.84 12.52
N GLN A 107 -12.69 11.27 11.90
CA GLN A 107 -14.04 11.09 12.41
C GLN A 107 -14.79 9.92 11.76
N SER A 108 -14.44 9.54 10.54
CA SER A 108 -15.04 8.42 9.83
C SER A 108 -14.07 7.79 8.83
N LEU A 109 -14.38 6.57 8.40
CA LEU A 109 -13.59 5.87 7.37
C LEU A 109 -13.54 6.66 6.06
N ARG A 110 -14.66 7.26 5.67
CA ARG A 110 -14.79 8.05 4.43
C ARG A 110 -13.93 9.32 4.49
N THR A 111 -14.06 10.11 5.55
CA THR A 111 -13.30 11.35 5.71
C THR A 111 -11.81 11.09 5.88
N ALA A 112 -11.43 10.07 6.64
CA ALA A 112 -10.03 9.66 6.78
C ALA A 112 -9.43 9.25 5.42
N SER A 113 -10.12 8.42 4.65
CA SER A 113 -9.68 8.01 3.32
C SER A 113 -9.48 9.20 2.38
N SER A 114 -10.44 10.13 2.35
CA SER A 114 -10.33 11.34 1.52
C SER A 114 -9.17 12.24 1.93
N THR A 115 -8.97 12.44 3.24
CA THR A 115 -7.86 13.24 3.78
C THR A 115 -6.51 12.61 3.43
N ILE A 116 -6.36 11.31 3.61
CA ILE A 116 -5.11 10.59 3.32
C ILE A 116 -4.82 10.64 1.81
N LYS A 117 -5.80 10.43 0.96
CA LYS A 117 -5.65 10.58 -0.49
C LYS A 117 -5.21 11.99 -0.88
N GLY A 118 -5.79 13.01 -0.28
CA GLY A 118 -5.39 14.39 -0.49
C GLY A 118 -3.93 14.67 -0.08
N MET A 119 -3.51 14.15 1.08
CA MET A 119 -2.11 14.26 1.54
C MET A 119 -1.14 13.56 0.58
N GLU A 120 -1.48 12.38 0.11
CA GLU A 120 -0.67 11.63 -0.87
C GLU A 120 -0.58 12.36 -2.22
N THR A 121 -1.67 12.97 -2.66
CA THR A 121 -1.69 13.79 -3.88
C THR A 121 -0.76 15.00 -3.76
N LEU A 122 -0.79 15.69 -2.64
CA LEU A 122 0.12 16.82 -2.37
C LEU A 122 1.59 16.37 -2.33
N GLN A 123 1.89 15.25 -1.68
CA GLN A 123 3.23 14.69 -1.70
C GLN A 123 3.67 14.31 -3.11
N GLY A 124 2.78 13.77 -3.93
CA GLY A 124 3.04 13.45 -5.32
C GLY A 124 3.39 14.65 -6.18
N ILE A 125 2.82 15.82 -5.89
CA ILE A 125 3.14 17.10 -6.57
C ILE A 125 4.58 17.54 -6.25
N TYR A 126 5.06 17.31 -5.03
CA TYR A 126 6.42 17.63 -4.62
C TYR A 126 7.46 16.58 -5.04
N LYS A 127 7.02 15.35 -5.30
CA LYS A 127 7.84 14.28 -5.88
C LYS A 127 7.60 14.30 -7.40
N LYS A 128 8.62 14.24 -8.23
CA LYS A 128 8.50 14.22 -9.71
C LYS A 128 7.53 13.15 -10.20
N GLU A 129 6.88 13.38 -11.36
CA GLU A 129 5.92 12.46 -11.97
C GLU A 129 6.37 10.98 -11.99
N PRO A 130 5.46 10.02 -11.75
CA PRO A 130 5.79 8.60 -11.76
C PRO A 130 6.29 8.19 -13.16
N LYS A 131 7.48 7.61 -13.21
CA LYS A 131 7.98 6.97 -14.42
C LYS A 131 7.16 5.71 -14.70
N LYS A 132 6.94 5.42 -15.99
CA LYS A 132 6.11 4.31 -16.45
C LYS A 132 6.42 2.99 -15.72
N TRP A 133 5.37 2.29 -15.33
CA TRP A 133 5.29 1.02 -14.62
C TRP A 133 6.28 -0.08 -15.04
N ASN A 134 6.77 -0.08 -16.28
CA ASN A 134 7.65 -1.11 -16.83
C ASN A 134 9.06 -1.17 -16.22
N ALA A 135 9.44 -0.20 -15.40
CA ALA A 135 10.76 -0.13 -14.74
C ALA A 135 10.70 -0.35 -13.22
N LEU A 136 9.59 -0.83 -12.67
CA LEU A 136 9.26 -0.64 -11.27
C LEU A 136 9.64 -1.82 -10.40
N ARG A 137 10.52 -1.55 -9.45
CA ARG A 137 10.55 -2.25 -8.16
C ARG A 137 9.48 -1.63 -7.28
N PHE A 138 8.49 -2.40 -6.86
CA PHE A 138 7.59 -1.95 -5.81
C PHE A 138 8.30 -1.99 -4.47
N PHE A 139 8.52 -0.84 -3.90
CA PHE A 139 8.87 -0.74 -2.50
C PHE A 139 7.60 -0.48 -1.71
N GLY A 140 7.06 -1.54 -1.12
CA GLY A 140 6.10 -1.44 -0.07
C GLY A 140 4.67 -1.06 -0.45
N VAL A 141 3.76 -1.92 -0.11
CA VAL A 141 2.35 -1.60 0.16
C VAL A 141 2.19 -1.54 1.67
N TYR A 142 1.54 -0.52 2.15
CA TYR A 142 1.22 -0.34 3.56
C TYR A 142 -0.20 -0.72 3.87
#